data_8f0c4e0146b771b98bb5be775a900bc3
#
_entry.id   8f0c4e0146b771b98bb5be775a900bc3
#
_cell.length_a   1.000
_cell.length_b   1.000
_cell.length_c   1.000
_cell.angle_alpha   90.00
_cell.angle_beta   90.00
_cell.angle_gamma   90.00
#
_symmetry.space_group_name_H-M   'P 1'
#
loop_
_entity.id
_entity.type
_entity.pdbx_description
1 polymer ?
#
loop_
_entity_poly.entity_id
_entity_poly.type
_entity_poly.pdbx_seq_one_letter_code
_entity_poly.pdbx_strand_id
1 'polypeptide(L)'
;MPSCIKISCALALLGAFQNSYAANNYPIVLVHGFLGFGPEQYKESGFKYWGGFDDIAGHLRSHRGRHQVLVTTVAAIGSSWDRSAELYYQIKGGCVDYGSVHSASAQHADGEHRPPGQCWAADPANNPNNYPLALYPAWDAAHPVHLVAHSQGGQTIRCLIELLENGSPHGDEGGGDLYAGGKSGWVASATTLAAPHDGTSLHDAIGNFGLVATDLASRIAAMASPGAQPTPPALAPAAGASRATGVWNTENYDSAQYEMGPDGAKQFNSWVKTSPRVYYFSIANYATEPGAPCCNNTDRLLAPFQDARFQYPRQDMAPLTKPYAGEWIIPSFGRHGMGGYTQSDPGRVVVDAGWFRNDGVVNTLSMRAPAGQPVRDYDGTPLRGSWNFLGTYAGLDHFDILGWPRKGKLAYPIYDRIAAILYRL
;
A
#
# COMPACT_ATOMS: atom_id res chain seq x y z
N MET A 1 73.74 37.60 -1.70
CA MET A 1 72.36 38.08 -2.02
C MET A 1 71.56 36.89 -2.43
N PRO A 2 70.61 36.39 -1.60
CA PRO A 2 69.75 35.28 -2.00
C PRO A 2 68.44 35.80 -2.57
N SER A 3 68.07 35.24 -3.71
CA SER A 3 66.83 35.50 -4.43
C SER A 3 65.60 34.93 -3.69
N CYS A 4 64.60 35.78 -3.42
CA CYS A 4 63.28 35.38 -2.96
C CYS A 4 62.47 34.80 -4.09
N ILE A 5 62.12 33.54 -3.96
CA ILE A 5 61.11 32.88 -4.79
C ILE A 5 59.71 33.18 -4.20
N LYS A 6 58.85 33.88 -4.95
CA LYS A 6 57.45 34.12 -4.61
C LYS A 6 56.67 32.90 -5.04
N ILE A 7 56.14 32.17 -4.05
CA ILE A 7 55.18 31.11 -4.26
C ILE A 7 53.80 31.77 -4.28
N SER A 8 53.17 31.80 -5.45
CA SER A 8 51.76 32.18 -5.61
C SER A 8 50.88 30.99 -5.27
N CYS A 9 50.18 31.04 -4.14
CA CYS A 9 49.12 30.11 -3.83
C CYS A 9 47.87 30.47 -4.66
N ALA A 10 47.57 29.66 -5.65
CA ALA A 10 46.28 29.68 -6.32
C ALA A 10 45.25 28.89 -5.45
N LEU A 11 44.37 29.61 -4.76
CA LEU A 11 43.21 29.01 -4.14
C LEU A 11 42.23 28.56 -5.25
N ALA A 12 42.18 27.27 -5.50
CA ALA A 12 41.09 26.67 -6.28
C ALA A 12 39.83 26.69 -5.43
N LEU A 13 38.89 27.59 -5.73
CA LEU A 13 37.52 27.54 -5.25
C LEU A 13 36.83 26.33 -5.91
N LEU A 14 36.82 25.21 -5.23
CA LEU A 14 35.87 24.10 -5.49
C LEU A 14 34.49 24.60 -5.09
N GLY A 15 33.79 25.19 -6.05
CA GLY A 15 32.36 25.46 -5.94
C GLY A 15 31.61 24.11 -5.83
N ALA A 16 31.25 23.76 -4.63
CA ALA A 16 30.25 22.70 -4.42
C ALA A 16 28.94 23.19 -5.06
N PHE A 17 28.63 22.71 -6.23
CA PHE A 17 27.25 22.77 -6.76
C PHE A 17 26.37 21.98 -5.83
N GLN A 18 25.86 22.62 -4.79
CA GLN A 18 24.68 22.12 -4.10
C GLN A 18 23.56 22.25 -5.11
N ASN A 19 23.16 21.13 -5.69
CA ASN A 19 21.88 21.03 -6.34
C ASN A 19 20.82 21.30 -5.27
N SER A 20 20.42 22.57 -5.14
CA SER A 20 19.26 22.95 -4.36
C SER A 20 18.03 22.47 -5.15
N TYR A 21 17.64 21.20 -4.93
CA TYR A 21 16.31 20.79 -5.31
C TYR A 21 15.34 21.69 -4.56
N ALA A 22 14.46 22.36 -5.28
CA ALA A 22 13.40 23.15 -4.68
C ALA A 22 12.54 22.19 -3.85
N ALA A 23 12.51 22.37 -2.52
CA ALA A 23 11.68 21.56 -1.66
C ALA A 23 10.22 21.81 -2.03
N ASN A 24 9.48 20.76 -2.38
CA ASN A 24 8.04 20.84 -2.58
C ASN A 24 7.31 20.67 -1.24
N ASN A 25 6.05 21.10 -1.20
CA ASN A 25 5.15 20.95 -0.04
C ASN A 25 3.89 20.16 -0.40
N TYR A 26 3.97 19.28 -1.37
CA TYR A 26 2.81 18.50 -1.79
C TYR A 26 2.33 17.57 -0.66
N PRO A 27 1.02 17.44 -0.47
CA PRO A 27 0.48 16.56 0.56
C PRO A 27 0.93 15.10 0.36
N ILE A 28 1.20 14.41 1.47
CA ILE A 28 1.34 12.95 1.50
C ILE A 28 -0.04 12.35 1.78
N VAL A 29 -0.51 11.48 0.89
CA VAL A 29 -1.75 10.72 1.04
C VAL A 29 -1.40 9.28 1.41
N LEU A 30 -1.85 8.84 2.58
CA LEU A 30 -1.61 7.50 3.10
C LEU A 30 -2.80 6.58 2.74
N VAL A 31 -2.53 5.50 2.01
CA VAL A 31 -3.55 4.57 1.50
C VAL A 31 -3.34 3.18 2.09
N HIS A 32 -4.31 2.71 2.86
CA HIS A 32 -4.23 1.40 3.54
C HIS A 32 -4.38 0.22 2.57
N GLY A 33 -3.99 -0.98 3.03
CA GLY A 33 -4.10 -2.23 2.29
C GLY A 33 -5.41 -2.99 2.51
N PHE A 34 -5.38 -4.27 2.16
CA PHE A 34 -6.47 -5.23 2.39
C PHE A 34 -6.81 -5.33 3.88
N LEU A 35 -8.09 -5.42 4.22
CA LEU A 35 -8.62 -5.36 5.58
C LEU A 35 -8.21 -4.11 6.36
N GLY A 36 -7.70 -3.10 5.66
CA GLY A 36 -7.34 -1.84 6.28
C GLY A 36 -8.55 -0.98 6.61
N PHE A 37 -8.28 0.11 7.31
CA PHE A 37 -9.30 1.00 7.83
C PHE A 37 -8.79 2.43 7.94
N GLY A 38 -9.72 3.36 7.99
CA GLY A 38 -9.46 4.78 8.16
C GLY A 38 -9.45 5.24 9.62
N PRO A 39 -9.24 6.55 9.84
CA PRO A 39 -9.05 7.11 11.19
C PRO A 39 -10.27 6.98 12.10
N GLU A 40 -11.48 6.85 11.55
CA GLU A 40 -12.71 6.88 12.33
C GLU A 40 -13.11 5.51 12.89
N GLN A 41 -12.65 4.40 12.27
CA GLN A 41 -13.14 3.05 12.63
C GLN A 41 -12.76 2.58 14.03
N TYR A 42 -11.56 2.90 14.51
CA TYR A 42 -11.08 2.53 15.86
C TYR A 42 -10.68 3.76 16.68
N LYS A 43 -11.36 4.87 16.46
CA LYS A 43 -11.06 6.16 17.09
C LYS A 43 -11.12 6.08 18.62
N GLU A 44 -12.11 5.39 19.16
CA GLU A 44 -12.31 5.27 20.61
C GLU A 44 -11.17 4.49 21.29
N SER A 45 -10.63 3.46 20.64
CA SER A 45 -9.49 2.69 21.16
C SER A 45 -8.15 3.38 20.93
N GLY A 46 -8.11 4.37 20.05
CA GLY A 46 -6.87 5.04 19.62
C GLY A 46 -6.00 4.20 18.68
N PHE A 47 -6.49 3.06 18.21
CA PHE A 47 -5.76 2.21 17.29
C PHE A 47 -5.86 2.74 15.85
N LYS A 48 -4.71 2.94 15.20
CA LYS A 48 -4.60 3.50 13.86
C LYS A 48 -3.98 2.50 12.89
N TYR A 49 -4.43 2.51 11.65
CA TYR A 49 -3.76 1.73 10.61
C TYR A 49 -2.27 2.10 10.48
N TRP A 50 -1.97 3.39 10.50
CA TRP A 50 -0.63 3.93 10.41
C TRP A 50 -0.04 4.20 11.78
N GLY A 51 0.55 3.16 12.40
CA GLY A 51 1.26 3.26 13.67
C GLY A 51 0.69 2.44 14.84
N GLY A 52 -0.41 1.73 14.67
CA GLY A 52 -1.05 1.02 15.78
C GLY A 52 -1.54 1.99 16.86
N PHE A 53 -1.07 1.85 18.08
CA PHE A 53 -1.36 2.80 19.17
C PHE A 53 -0.44 4.02 19.19
N ASP A 54 0.56 4.09 18.30
CA ASP A 54 1.31 5.30 17.99
C ASP A 54 0.63 6.05 16.82
N ASP A 55 1.29 7.04 16.23
CA ASP A 55 0.70 7.84 15.15
C ASP A 55 1.76 8.26 14.12
N ILE A 56 1.92 7.46 13.08
CA ILE A 56 2.84 7.77 11.98
C ILE A 56 2.40 9.05 11.24
N ALA A 57 1.10 9.20 10.98
CA ALA A 57 0.60 10.39 10.29
C ALA A 57 0.81 11.67 11.11
N GLY A 58 0.54 11.61 12.43
CA GLY A 58 0.81 12.70 13.35
C GLY A 58 2.30 13.01 13.48
N HIS A 59 3.15 11.98 13.51
CA HIS A 59 4.60 12.15 13.50
C HIS A 59 5.06 12.91 12.26
N LEU A 60 4.63 12.50 11.07
CA LEU A 60 4.98 13.19 9.83
C LEU A 60 4.46 14.62 9.78
N ARG A 61 3.25 14.90 10.30
CA ARG A 61 2.71 16.27 10.39
C ARG A 61 3.52 17.17 11.32
N SER A 62 4.13 16.62 12.36
CA SER A 62 4.90 17.36 13.35
C SER A 62 6.40 17.47 13.01
N HIS A 63 6.90 16.60 12.13
CA HIS A 63 8.30 16.46 11.84
C HIS A 63 8.75 17.46 10.75
N ARG A 64 9.89 18.14 10.98
CA ARG A 64 10.68 18.94 10.01
C ARG A 64 9.94 19.79 8.98
N GLY A 65 8.84 20.44 9.30
CA GLY A 65 8.27 21.41 8.37
C GLY A 65 6.75 21.36 8.23
N ARG A 66 6.05 20.62 9.07
CA ARG A 66 4.57 20.58 9.12
C ARG A 66 3.95 20.16 7.79
N HIS A 67 4.32 18.99 7.34
CA HIS A 67 3.79 18.44 6.10
C HIS A 67 2.29 18.16 6.21
N GLN A 68 1.55 18.46 5.18
CA GLN A 68 0.18 18.02 5.08
C GLN A 68 0.16 16.51 4.83
N VAL A 69 -0.41 15.75 5.76
CA VAL A 69 -0.56 14.29 5.64
C VAL A 69 -2.03 13.94 5.74
N LEU A 70 -2.55 13.34 4.71
CA LEU A 70 -3.94 12.94 4.56
C LEU A 70 -4.02 11.42 4.75
N VAL A 71 -4.95 10.96 5.58
CA VAL A 71 -5.20 9.52 5.79
C VAL A 71 -6.53 9.17 5.16
N THR A 72 -6.53 8.24 4.26
CA THR A 72 -7.71 7.86 3.50
C THR A 72 -8.38 6.60 4.03
N THR A 73 -9.63 6.43 3.67
CA THR A 73 -10.44 5.25 3.94
C THR A 73 -11.05 4.78 2.63
N VAL A 74 -10.71 3.57 2.21
CA VAL A 74 -11.28 2.93 1.03
C VAL A 74 -11.81 1.55 1.42
N ALA A 75 -12.53 0.87 0.53
CA ALA A 75 -13.09 -0.45 0.81
C ALA A 75 -12.02 -1.42 1.32
N ALA A 76 -12.29 -2.09 2.44
CA ALA A 76 -11.35 -3.01 3.08
C ALA A 76 -11.05 -4.25 2.22
N ILE A 77 -12.00 -4.66 1.37
CA ILE A 77 -11.98 -5.89 0.56
C ILE A 77 -12.34 -5.65 -0.92
N GLY A 78 -12.48 -4.38 -1.34
CA GLY A 78 -12.78 -4.02 -2.72
C GLY A 78 -11.63 -4.28 -3.69
N SER A 79 -11.94 -4.31 -4.97
CA SER A 79 -10.96 -4.35 -6.05
C SER A 79 -10.08 -3.08 -6.06
N SER A 80 -8.99 -3.12 -6.80
CA SER A 80 -8.17 -1.91 -7.00
C SER A 80 -8.90 -0.82 -7.77
N TRP A 81 -9.82 -1.19 -8.65
CA TRP A 81 -10.68 -0.23 -9.36
C TRP A 81 -11.61 0.50 -8.39
N ASP A 82 -12.44 -0.25 -7.66
CA ASP A 82 -13.38 0.33 -6.70
C ASP A 82 -12.69 1.24 -5.69
N ARG A 83 -11.59 0.75 -5.13
CA ARG A 83 -10.78 1.50 -4.17
C ARG A 83 -10.16 2.77 -4.78
N SER A 84 -9.83 2.74 -6.07
CA SER A 84 -9.31 3.92 -6.79
C SER A 84 -10.39 4.99 -6.98
N ALA A 85 -11.62 4.58 -7.32
CA ALA A 85 -12.74 5.49 -7.40
C ALA A 85 -13.04 6.15 -6.04
N GLU A 86 -13.12 5.34 -4.97
CA GLU A 86 -13.32 5.84 -3.61
C GLU A 86 -12.21 6.81 -3.18
N LEU A 87 -10.95 6.47 -3.49
CA LEU A 87 -9.79 7.30 -3.19
C LEU A 87 -9.85 8.64 -3.93
N TYR A 88 -10.22 8.63 -5.21
CA TYR A 88 -10.36 9.84 -6.01
C TYR A 88 -11.37 10.79 -5.41
N TYR A 89 -12.60 10.32 -5.16
CA TYR A 89 -13.67 11.18 -4.65
C TYR A 89 -13.42 11.63 -3.20
N GLN A 90 -12.80 10.80 -2.38
CA GLN A 90 -12.43 11.20 -1.04
C GLN A 90 -11.38 12.33 -1.02
N ILE A 91 -10.44 12.34 -1.96
CA ILE A 91 -9.44 13.41 -2.06
C ILE A 91 -10.05 14.65 -2.71
N LYS A 92 -10.69 14.51 -3.87
CA LYS A 92 -11.13 15.60 -4.74
C LYS A 92 -12.47 16.18 -4.34
N GLY A 93 -13.38 15.35 -3.88
CA GLY A 93 -14.79 15.66 -3.65
C GLY A 93 -15.70 15.08 -4.72
N GLY A 94 -16.99 15.08 -4.45
CA GLY A 94 -18.01 14.42 -5.26
C GLY A 94 -18.53 13.13 -4.63
N CYS A 95 -19.37 12.40 -5.34
CA CYS A 95 -19.90 11.12 -4.93
C CYS A 95 -19.23 10.00 -5.70
N VAL A 96 -18.91 8.89 -5.01
CA VAL A 96 -18.26 7.74 -5.64
C VAL A 96 -19.12 7.22 -6.78
N ASP A 97 -18.51 7.14 -7.95
CA ASP A 97 -19.02 6.52 -9.16
C ASP A 97 -17.99 5.49 -9.60
N TYR A 98 -18.40 4.24 -9.73
CA TYR A 98 -17.51 3.14 -10.12
C TYR A 98 -17.42 2.93 -11.64
N GLY A 99 -18.18 3.72 -12.40
CA GLY A 99 -18.27 3.61 -13.85
C GLY A 99 -19.32 2.59 -14.31
N SER A 100 -20.09 2.93 -15.35
CA SER A 100 -21.21 2.09 -15.81
C SER A 100 -20.76 0.81 -16.49
N VAL A 101 -19.73 0.88 -17.33
CA VAL A 101 -19.19 -0.28 -18.06
C VAL A 101 -18.51 -1.22 -17.10
N HIS A 102 -17.70 -0.69 -16.18
CA HIS A 102 -17.07 -1.49 -15.13
C HIS A 102 -18.12 -2.18 -14.25
N SER A 103 -19.10 -1.45 -13.73
CA SER A 103 -20.16 -1.99 -12.89
C SER A 103 -20.97 -3.09 -13.58
N ALA A 104 -21.23 -2.95 -14.89
CA ALA A 104 -21.93 -3.96 -15.68
C ALA A 104 -21.05 -5.21 -15.94
N SER A 105 -19.76 -5.02 -16.21
CA SER A 105 -18.82 -6.12 -16.54
C SER A 105 -18.36 -6.90 -15.32
N ALA A 106 -18.24 -6.23 -14.19
CA ALA A 106 -17.74 -6.81 -12.94
C ALA A 106 -18.76 -7.73 -12.22
N GLN A 107 -19.87 -8.09 -12.87
CA GLN A 107 -20.94 -8.91 -12.28
C GLN A 107 -21.46 -8.35 -10.94
N HIS A 108 -21.42 -7.03 -10.78
CA HIS A 108 -22.22 -6.39 -9.77
C HIS A 108 -23.68 -6.72 -10.13
N ALA A 109 -24.28 -7.72 -9.48
CA ALA A 109 -25.41 -8.58 -9.90
C ALA A 109 -26.67 -7.91 -10.46
N ASP A 110 -26.69 -6.61 -10.64
CA ASP A 110 -27.87 -5.80 -10.98
C ASP A 110 -27.62 -4.81 -12.11
N GLY A 111 -26.40 -4.70 -12.69
CA GLY A 111 -26.13 -3.66 -13.67
C GLY A 111 -26.39 -2.24 -13.13
N GLU A 112 -26.69 -2.13 -11.85
CA GLU A 112 -26.88 -0.86 -11.19
C GLU A 112 -25.52 -0.28 -10.85
N HIS A 113 -25.32 0.97 -11.21
CA HIS A 113 -24.43 1.82 -10.46
C HIS A 113 -24.73 1.52 -8.99
N ARG A 114 -23.76 1.03 -8.24
CA ARG A 114 -23.92 1.04 -6.78
C ARG A 114 -24.46 2.41 -6.45
N PRO A 115 -25.55 2.52 -5.65
CA PRO A 115 -26.11 3.81 -5.31
C PRO A 115 -24.96 4.73 -4.97
N PRO A 116 -24.97 6.01 -5.40
CA PRO A 116 -23.84 6.88 -5.29
C PRO A 116 -23.24 6.63 -3.95
N GLY A 117 -22.00 6.14 -3.96
CA GLY A 117 -21.34 5.71 -2.77
C GLY A 117 -21.25 6.88 -1.82
N GLN A 118 -20.40 6.80 -0.85
CA GLN A 118 -20.13 7.92 0.02
C GLN A 118 -19.79 9.17 -0.80
N CYS A 119 -20.35 10.32 -0.41
CA CYS A 119 -20.07 11.60 -1.02
C CYS A 119 -19.19 12.46 -0.10
N TRP A 120 -18.38 13.30 -0.71
CA TRP A 120 -17.56 14.29 0.00
C TRP A 120 -17.78 15.68 -0.59
N ALA A 121 -18.01 16.67 0.26
CA ALA A 121 -18.17 18.05 -0.20
C ALA A 121 -16.80 18.67 -0.49
N ALA A 122 -16.64 19.22 -1.68
CA ALA A 122 -15.44 19.96 -2.06
C ALA A 122 -15.43 21.38 -1.46
N ASP A 123 -16.59 21.96 -1.22
CA ASP A 123 -16.78 23.30 -0.65
C ASP A 123 -17.62 23.22 0.63
N PRO A 124 -17.06 23.56 1.80
CA PRO A 124 -17.82 23.57 3.04
C PRO A 124 -18.96 24.61 3.06
N ALA A 125 -18.85 25.69 2.28
CA ALA A 125 -19.89 26.72 2.19
C ALA A 125 -21.07 26.26 1.30
N ASN A 126 -20.87 25.26 0.44
CA ASN A 126 -21.90 24.70 -0.42
C ASN A 126 -22.06 23.20 -0.16
N ASN A 127 -22.50 22.85 1.04
CA ASN A 127 -22.69 21.47 1.49
C ASN A 127 -24.07 21.26 2.12
N PRO A 128 -25.15 21.35 1.34
CA PRO A 128 -26.52 21.30 1.87
C PRO A 128 -26.86 19.93 2.48
N ASN A 129 -26.16 18.87 2.08
CA ASN A 129 -26.37 17.50 2.55
C ASN A 129 -25.49 17.14 3.76
N ASN A 130 -24.68 18.05 4.27
CA ASN A 130 -23.74 17.82 5.37
C ASN A 130 -22.77 16.62 5.12
N TYR A 131 -22.34 16.45 3.89
CA TYR A 131 -21.33 15.44 3.58
C TYR A 131 -20.01 15.74 4.30
N PRO A 132 -19.19 14.72 4.64
CA PRO A 132 -17.83 14.95 5.07
C PRO A 132 -17.06 15.77 4.03
N LEU A 133 -16.09 16.56 4.46
CA LEU A 133 -15.30 17.37 3.54
C LEU A 133 -14.28 16.49 2.81
N ALA A 134 -14.07 16.81 1.54
CA ALA A 134 -12.99 16.21 0.76
C ALA A 134 -11.64 16.59 1.37
N LEU A 135 -10.67 15.68 1.26
CA LEU A 135 -9.37 15.83 1.92
C LEU A 135 -8.51 16.91 1.27
N TYR A 136 -8.62 17.06 -0.06
CA TYR A 136 -7.83 18.02 -0.82
C TYR A 136 -8.54 18.46 -2.11
N PRO A 137 -9.59 19.30 -2.03
CA PRO A 137 -10.37 19.71 -3.20
C PRO A 137 -9.55 20.46 -4.28
N ALA A 138 -8.45 21.10 -3.89
CA ALA A 138 -7.54 21.79 -4.81
C ALA A 138 -6.69 20.83 -5.67
N TRP A 139 -6.78 19.52 -5.46
CA TRP A 139 -5.98 18.52 -6.16
C TRP A 139 -6.11 18.61 -7.68
N ASP A 140 -5.01 18.94 -8.33
CA ASP A 140 -4.87 19.07 -9.78
C ASP A 140 -3.36 19.03 -10.17
N ALA A 141 -3.04 19.34 -11.43
CA ALA A 141 -1.65 19.35 -11.89
C ALA A 141 -0.79 20.46 -11.28
N ALA A 142 -1.40 21.56 -10.79
CA ALA A 142 -0.69 22.63 -10.06
C ALA A 142 -0.54 22.31 -8.57
N HIS A 143 -1.38 21.44 -8.05
CA HIS A 143 -1.44 21.03 -6.66
C HIS A 143 -1.37 19.49 -6.54
N PRO A 144 -0.28 18.85 -7.00
CA PRO A 144 -0.17 17.40 -7.00
C PRO A 144 0.02 16.83 -5.58
N VAL A 145 -0.10 15.52 -5.47
CA VAL A 145 0.09 14.78 -4.22
C VAL A 145 1.19 13.73 -4.33
N HIS A 146 1.72 13.32 -3.19
CA HIS A 146 2.51 12.10 -3.02
C HIS A 146 1.61 11.00 -2.47
N LEU A 147 1.49 9.87 -3.17
CA LEU A 147 0.76 8.71 -2.70
C LEU A 147 1.73 7.75 -1.97
N VAL A 148 1.39 7.36 -0.75
CA VAL A 148 2.16 6.37 0.03
C VAL A 148 1.20 5.28 0.47
N ALA A 149 1.46 4.06 0.05
CA ALA A 149 0.53 2.96 0.20
C ALA A 149 1.18 1.71 0.78
N HIS A 150 0.43 0.97 1.58
CA HIS A 150 0.81 -0.31 2.13
C HIS A 150 0.01 -1.44 1.51
N SER A 151 0.67 -2.59 1.23
CA SER A 151 0.00 -3.82 0.79
C SER A 151 -0.82 -3.59 -0.49
N GLN A 152 -2.07 -4.09 -0.58
CA GLN A 152 -3.01 -3.85 -1.68
C GLN A 152 -3.18 -2.36 -2.02
N GLY A 153 -2.97 -1.47 -1.07
CA GLY A 153 -2.97 -0.03 -1.35
C GLY A 153 -2.01 0.36 -2.47
N GLY A 154 -0.91 -0.40 -2.66
CA GLY A 154 0.02 -0.20 -3.77
C GLY A 154 -0.61 -0.47 -5.14
N GLN A 155 -1.46 -1.48 -5.25
CA GLN A 155 -2.23 -1.74 -6.47
C GLN A 155 -3.29 -0.65 -6.66
N THR A 156 -3.98 -0.25 -5.58
CA THR A 156 -4.96 0.85 -5.60
C THR A 156 -4.37 2.15 -6.17
N ILE A 157 -3.22 2.61 -5.66
CA ILE A 157 -2.63 3.87 -6.15
C ILE A 157 -2.10 3.77 -7.58
N ARG A 158 -1.66 2.59 -8.02
CA ARG A 158 -1.26 2.36 -9.41
C ARG A 158 -2.46 2.42 -10.35
N CYS A 159 -3.56 1.78 -9.99
CA CYS A 159 -4.83 1.86 -10.71
C CYS A 159 -5.32 3.31 -10.81
N LEU A 160 -5.31 4.04 -9.69
CA LEU A 160 -5.70 5.45 -9.68
C LEU A 160 -4.84 6.30 -10.66
N ILE A 161 -3.52 6.10 -10.68
CA ILE A 161 -2.64 6.82 -11.61
C ILE A 161 -2.99 6.50 -13.06
N GLU A 162 -3.23 5.22 -13.36
CA GLU A 162 -3.64 4.79 -14.72
C GLU A 162 -4.95 5.46 -15.12
N LEU A 163 -5.97 5.42 -14.28
CA LEU A 163 -7.27 6.06 -14.54
C LEU A 163 -7.16 7.58 -14.68
N LEU A 164 -6.35 8.24 -13.85
CA LEU A 164 -6.13 9.68 -13.92
C LEU A 164 -5.47 10.08 -15.25
N GLU A 165 -4.46 9.36 -15.70
CA GLU A 165 -3.71 9.74 -16.89
C GLU A 165 -4.37 9.26 -18.20
N ASN A 166 -4.83 8.01 -18.23
CA ASN A 166 -5.26 7.34 -19.45
C ASN A 166 -6.77 7.09 -19.51
N GLY A 167 -7.48 7.23 -18.39
CA GLY A 167 -8.92 6.94 -18.32
C GLY A 167 -9.23 5.45 -18.24
N SER A 168 -10.49 5.10 -18.45
CA SER A 168 -10.96 3.72 -18.42
C SER A 168 -10.46 2.94 -19.64
N PRO A 169 -9.89 1.72 -19.46
CA PRO A 169 -9.58 0.83 -20.58
C PRO A 169 -10.85 0.22 -21.21
N HIS A 170 -12.00 0.37 -20.59
CA HIS A 170 -13.29 -0.17 -21.07
C HIS A 170 -14.04 0.81 -21.98
N GLY A 171 -13.54 2.04 -22.14
CA GLY A 171 -14.17 3.10 -22.94
C GLY A 171 -14.94 4.10 -22.09
N ASP A 172 -16.07 4.60 -22.62
CA ASP A 172 -16.90 5.58 -21.94
C ASP A 172 -17.67 4.94 -20.79
N GLU A 173 -17.34 5.32 -19.56
CA GLU A 173 -18.03 4.87 -18.35
C GLU A 173 -19.33 5.64 -18.05
N GLY A 174 -19.74 6.54 -18.95
CA GLY A 174 -21.02 7.26 -18.84
C GLY A 174 -21.13 8.26 -17.72
N GLY A 175 -20.06 8.55 -17.03
CA GLY A 175 -20.03 9.50 -15.92
C GLY A 175 -18.66 9.54 -15.25
N GLY A 176 -18.49 10.50 -14.35
CA GLY A 176 -17.29 10.60 -13.53
C GLY A 176 -16.06 11.12 -14.27
N ASP A 177 -15.56 12.25 -13.79
CA ASP A 177 -14.37 12.92 -14.34
C ASP A 177 -13.10 12.06 -14.27
N LEU A 178 -13.07 11.07 -13.36
CA LEU A 178 -11.93 10.15 -13.20
C LEU A 178 -11.64 9.36 -14.49
N TYR A 179 -12.68 8.82 -15.12
CA TYR A 179 -12.56 7.85 -16.21
C TYR A 179 -12.24 8.47 -17.58
N ALA A 180 -12.33 9.80 -17.69
CA ALA A 180 -11.99 10.53 -18.90
C ALA A 180 -10.46 10.61 -19.13
N GLY A 181 -9.64 10.32 -18.12
CA GLY A 181 -8.20 10.48 -18.22
C GLY A 181 -7.74 11.94 -18.31
N GLY A 182 -6.57 12.16 -18.91
CA GLY A 182 -6.03 13.50 -19.18
C GLY A 182 -5.51 14.27 -17.96
N LYS A 183 -5.44 13.63 -16.78
CA LYS A 183 -5.02 14.24 -15.51
C LYS A 183 -3.56 13.96 -15.18
N SER A 184 -2.70 13.98 -16.19
CA SER A 184 -1.27 13.86 -15.98
C SER A 184 -0.72 14.96 -15.08
N GLY A 185 0.21 14.59 -14.19
CA GLY A 185 0.82 15.55 -13.25
C GLY A 185 0.06 15.75 -11.95
N TRP A 186 -1.11 15.13 -11.76
CA TRP A 186 -1.82 15.18 -10.48
C TRP A 186 -1.14 14.37 -9.38
N VAL A 187 -0.32 13.39 -9.75
CA VAL A 187 0.48 12.59 -8.82
C VAL A 187 1.96 12.84 -9.09
N ALA A 188 2.67 13.37 -8.11
CA ALA A 188 4.11 13.61 -8.19
C ALA A 188 4.90 12.32 -7.97
N SER A 189 4.48 11.49 -7.01
CA SER A 189 5.11 10.21 -6.73
C SER A 189 4.16 9.18 -6.13
N ALA A 190 4.50 7.91 -6.31
CA ALA A 190 3.87 6.75 -5.69
C ALA A 190 4.92 5.93 -4.94
N THR A 191 4.71 5.72 -3.64
CA THR A 191 5.59 4.90 -2.78
C THR A 191 4.80 3.74 -2.23
N THR A 192 5.33 2.52 -2.37
CA THR A 192 4.70 1.31 -1.88
C THR A 192 5.54 0.63 -0.81
N LEU A 193 4.86 0.13 0.23
CA LEU A 193 5.43 -0.65 1.31
C LEU A 193 4.78 -2.04 1.32
N ALA A 194 5.57 -3.09 1.17
CA ALA A 194 5.09 -4.48 1.20
C ALA A 194 3.92 -4.76 0.22
N ALA A 195 3.91 -4.12 -0.95
CA ALA A 195 2.82 -4.24 -1.91
C ALA A 195 2.96 -5.47 -2.81
N PRO A 196 1.88 -6.24 -3.03
CA PRO A 196 1.90 -7.43 -3.89
C PRO A 196 1.79 -7.04 -5.37
N HIS A 197 2.85 -6.43 -5.93
CA HIS A 197 2.84 -5.96 -7.32
C HIS A 197 2.56 -7.07 -8.34
N ASP A 198 3.05 -8.27 -8.06
CA ASP A 198 2.84 -9.47 -8.87
C ASP A 198 1.94 -10.49 -8.16
N GLY A 199 1.18 -10.03 -7.17
CA GLY A 199 0.34 -10.87 -6.34
C GLY A 199 1.08 -11.52 -5.19
N THR A 200 0.41 -12.45 -4.53
CA THR A 200 0.93 -13.25 -3.43
C THR A 200 0.56 -14.72 -3.60
N SER A 201 1.52 -15.61 -3.41
CA SER A 201 1.30 -17.06 -3.41
C SER A 201 0.45 -17.51 -2.21
N LEU A 202 0.21 -16.67 -1.21
CA LEU A 202 -0.71 -16.94 -0.11
C LEU A 202 -2.11 -17.29 -0.64
N HIS A 203 -2.55 -16.58 -1.68
CA HIS A 203 -3.83 -16.81 -2.34
C HIS A 203 -4.01 -18.29 -2.73
N ASP A 204 -3.03 -18.86 -3.41
CA ASP A 204 -3.08 -20.22 -3.94
C ASP A 204 -2.70 -21.29 -2.90
N ALA A 205 -1.75 -20.96 -2.02
CA ALA A 205 -1.20 -21.92 -1.06
C ALA A 205 -2.20 -22.34 0.04
N ILE A 206 -3.23 -21.56 0.29
CA ILE A 206 -4.16 -21.80 1.41
C ILE A 206 -5.46 -22.47 0.95
N GLY A 207 -5.81 -22.41 -0.32
CA GLY A 207 -7.02 -23.00 -0.89
C GLY A 207 -8.35 -22.37 -0.42
N ASN A 208 -8.33 -21.54 0.63
CA ASN A 208 -9.50 -20.81 1.11
C ASN A 208 -9.10 -19.46 1.71
N PHE A 209 -8.90 -18.48 0.83
CA PHE A 209 -8.51 -17.14 1.20
C PHE A 209 -9.52 -16.44 2.13
N GLY A 210 -10.81 -16.71 1.98
CA GLY A 210 -11.85 -16.13 2.81
C GLY A 210 -11.73 -16.48 4.30
N LEU A 211 -11.32 -17.71 4.62
CA LEU A 211 -11.08 -18.10 6.03
C LEU A 211 -9.90 -17.36 6.63
N VAL A 212 -8.82 -17.16 5.87
CA VAL A 212 -7.66 -16.41 6.32
C VAL A 212 -7.99 -14.95 6.52
N ALA A 213 -8.73 -14.36 5.60
CA ALA A 213 -9.17 -12.97 5.72
C ALA A 213 -10.07 -12.77 6.95
N THR A 214 -10.98 -13.71 7.23
CA THR A 214 -11.85 -13.66 8.41
C THR A 214 -11.05 -13.80 9.71
N ASP A 215 -10.09 -14.73 9.77
CA ASP A 215 -9.22 -14.89 10.94
C ASP A 215 -8.35 -13.64 11.16
N LEU A 216 -7.75 -13.12 10.10
CA LEU A 216 -6.94 -11.90 10.16
C LEU A 216 -7.77 -10.68 10.61
N ALA A 217 -8.96 -10.51 10.07
CA ALA A 217 -9.88 -9.43 10.47
C ALA A 217 -10.24 -9.52 11.96
N SER A 218 -10.50 -10.74 12.45
CA SER A 218 -10.80 -10.99 13.87
C SER A 218 -9.61 -10.63 14.78
N ARG A 219 -8.40 -10.94 14.35
CA ARG A 219 -7.16 -10.59 15.07
C ARG A 219 -6.93 -9.09 15.10
N ILE A 220 -7.15 -8.39 13.99
CA ILE A 220 -7.07 -6.93 13.91
C ILE A 220 -8.07 -6.29 14.89
N ALA A 221 -9.31 -6.76 14.88
CA ALA A 221 -10.35 -6.27 15.80
C ALA A 221 -9.99 -6.49 17.27
N ALA A 222 -9.47 -7.67 17.60
CA ALA A 222 -9.03 -7.99 18.97
C ALA A 222 -7.86 -7.10 19.42
N MET A 223 -6.94 -6.76 18.55
CA MET A 223 -5.87 -5.79 18.86
C MET A 223 -6.41 -4.38 19.05
N ALA A 224 -7.30 -3.95 18.19
CA ALA A 224 -7.85 -2.60 18.19
C ALA A 224 -8.78 -2.35 19.38
N SER A 225 -9.41 -3.40 19.93
CA SER A 225 -10.38 -3.31 21.03
C SER A 225 -10.06 -4.33 22.12
N PRO A 226 -9.00 -4.12 22.94
CA PRO A 226 -8.62 -5.01 24.00
C PRO A 226 -9.76 -5.18 25.01
N GLY A 227 -10.19 -6.44 25.23
CA GLY A 227 -11.27 -6.77 26.16
C GLY A 227 -12.68 -6.82 25.52
N ALA A 228 -12.86 -6.39 24.30
CA ALA A 228 -14.02 -6.76 23.51
C ALA A 228 -13.92 -8.23 23.12
N GLN A 229 -15.04 -8.98 23.19
CA GLN A 229 -15.08 -10.26 22.49
C GLN A 229 -14.78 -9.96 21.02
N PRO A 230 -13.91 -10.72 20.35
CA PRO A 230 -13.67 -10.54 18.94
C PRO A 230 -14.95 -10.87 18.19
N THR A 231 -15.84 -9.90 18.10
CA THR A 231 -16.77 -9.88 17.00
C THR A 231 -15.87 -9.66 15.80
N PRO A 232 -15.89 -10.56 14.79
CA PRO A 232 -15.29 -10.22 13.52
C PRO A 232 -15.73 -8.79 13.25
N PRO A 233 -14.84 -7.85 12.86
CA PRO A 233 -15.34 -6.58 12.37
C PRO A 233 -16.43 -7.05 11.44
N ALA A 234 -17.69 -6.65 11.68
CA ALA A 234 -18.63 -6.79 10.63
C ALA A 234 -17.79 -6.29 9.49
N LEU A 235 -17.45 -7.18 8.52
CA LEU A 235 -16.99 -6.77 7.23
C LEU A 235 -18.14 -5.92 6.77
N ALA A 236 -18.26 -4.76 7.52
CA ALA A 236 -19.32 -3.83 7.32
C ALA A 236 -19.05 -3.42 5.92
N PRO A 237 -19.93 -3.81 5.03
CA PRO A 237 -19.86 -3.28 3.74
C PRO A 237 -19.69 -1.78 3.95
N ALA A 238 -18.63 -1.20 3.51
CA ALA A 238 -18.70 0.12 2.96
C ALA A 238 -19.98 0.07 2.12
N ALA A 239 -20.97 0.91 2.43
CA ALA A 239 -22.35 0.79 1.99
C ALA A 239 -22.46 0.08 0.63
N GLY A 240 -22.86 -1.19 0.62
CA GLY A 240 -22.94 -1.97 -0.59
C GLY A 240 -22.50 -3.43 -0.52
N ALA A 241 -21.86 -3.90 0.56
CA ALA A 241 -21.48 -5.32 0.66
C ALA A 241 -22.59 -6.20 1.22
N SER A 242 -23.81 -6.08 0.72
CA SER A 242 -24.81 -7.15 0.83
C SER A 242 -24.42 -8.43 0.06
N ARG A 243 -23.15 -8.51 -0.40
CA ARG A 243 -22.61 -9.56 -1.27
C ARG A 243 -21.36 -10.23 -0.73
N ALA A 244 -21.30 -10.43 0.57
CA ALA A 244 -20.20 -11.19 1.19
C ALA A 244 -19.97 -12.58 0.55
N THR A 245 -20.92 -13.14 -0.14
CA THR A 245 -20.82 -14.43 -0.83
C THR A 245 -20.09 -14.33 -2.18
N GLY A 246 -20.08 -13.15 -2.83
CA GLY A 246 -19.38 -12.94 -4.12
C GLY A 246 -17.91 -12.51 -3.97
N VAL A 247 -17.56 -11.86 -2.87
CA VAL A 247 -16.20 -11.34 -2.63
C VAL A 247 -15.15 -12.45 -2.54
N TRP A 248 -15.55 -13.64 -2.11
CA TRP A 248 -14.68 -14.81 -1.97
C TRP A 248 -14.83 -15.82 -3.12
N ASN A 249 -15.51 -15.43 -4.19
CA ASN A 249 -15.61 -16.23 -5.40
C ASN A 249 -14.37 -15.99 -6.27
N THR A 250 -13.61 -17.04 -6.56
CA THR A 250 -12.44 -16.99 -7.43
C THR A 250 -12.78 -16.61 -8.88
N GLU A 251 -14.05 -16.68 -9.27
CA GLU A 251 -14.55 -16.27 -10.58
C GLU A 251 -14.93 -14.77 -10.63
N ASN A 252 -14.93 -14.09 -9.48
CA ASN A 252 -15.15 -12.65 -9.43
C ASN A 252 -13.83 -11.90 -9.66
N TYR A 253 -13.60 -11.50 -10.90
CA TYR A 253 -12.40 -10.75 -11.32
C TYR A 253 -12.31 -9.35 -10.72
N ASP A 254 -13.41 -8.78 -10.25
CA ASP A 254 -13.46 -7.48 -9.57
C ASP A 254 -13.45 -7.64 -8.05
N SER A 255 -12.42 -8.24 -7.53
CA SER A 255 -12.25 -8.45 -6.09
C SER A 255 -10.80 -8.38 -5.66
N ALA A 256 -10.57 -7.93 -4.44
CA ALA A 256 -9.25 -7.98 -3.82
C ALA A 256 -8.67 -9.40 -3.83
N GLN A 257 -9.51 -10.40 -3.62
CA GLN A 257 -9.08 -11.80 -3.63
C GLN A 257 -8.45 -12.17 -4.96
N TYR A 258 -9.12 -11.92 -6.08
CA TYR A 258 -8.61 -12.25 -7.41
C TYR A 258 -7.32 -11.48 -7.73
N GLU A 259 -7.36 -10.15 -7.55
CA GLU A 259 -6.24 -9.28 -7.91
C GLU A 259 -4.96 -9.53 -7.08
N MET A 260 -5.11 -10.04 -5.86
CA MET A 260 -3.97 -10.37 -5.01
C MET A 260 -3.35 -11.73 -5.34
N GLY A 261 -4.01 -12.60 -6.12
CA GLY A 261 -3.41 -13.81 -6.65
C GLY A 261 -2.38 -13.49 -7.76
N PRO A 262 -1.38 -14.38 -8.00
CA PRO A 262 -0.37 -14.13 -9.04
C PRO A 262 -0.98 -13.96 -10.45
N ASP A 263 -1.97 -14.74 -10.81
CA ASP A 263 -2.62 -14.67 -12.12
C ASP A 263 -3.47 -13.39 -12.26
N GLY A 264 -4.20 -13.00 -11.21
CA GLY A 264 -4.95 -11.75 -11.18
C GLY A 264 -4.04 -10.53 -11.25
N ALA A 265 -2.93 -10.54 -10.52
CA ALA A 265 -1.93 -9.48 -10.60
C ALA A 265 -1.29 -9.39 -12.00
N LYS A 266 -1.06 -10.51 -12.67
CA LYS A 266 -0.59 -10.53 -14.07
C LYS A 266 -1.60 -9.86 -15.00
N GLN A 267 -2.89 -10.16 -14.84
CA GLN A 267 -3.96 -9.50 -15.61
C GLN A 267 -4.02 -8.01 -15.28
N PHE A 268 -3.99 -7.60 -14.02
CA PHE A 268 -3.93 -6.22 -13.58
C PHE A 268 -2.72 -5.49 -14.20
N ASN A 269 -1.53 -6.08 -14.17
CA ASN A 269 -0.30 -5.54 -14.76
C ASN A 269 -0.35 -5.48 -16.30
N SER A 270 -1.31 -6.15 -16.95
CA SER A 270 -1.44 -6.08 -18.41
C SER A 270 -1.93 -4.71 -18.90
N TRP A 271 -2.68 -3.98 -18.07
CA TRP A 271 -3.22 -2.65 -18.41
C TRP A 271 -2.71 -1.53 -17.49
N VAL A 272 -2.47 -1.78 -16.19
CA VAL A 272 -1.93 -0.78 -15.27
C VAL A 272 -0.42 -0.69 -15.42
N LYS A 273 0.05 0.38 -16.06
CA LYS A 273 1.47 0.58 -16.39
C LYS A 273 2.16 1.59 -15.48
N THR A 274 3.48 1.57 -15.50
CA THR A 274 4.31 2.60 -14.85
C THR A 274 4.30 3.86 -15.70
N SER A 275 3.69 4.93 -15.20
CA SER A 275 3.67 6.23 -15.90
C SER A 275 5.08 6.82 -16.02
N PRO A 276 5.47 7.32 -17.20
CA PRO A 276 6.76 7.98 -17.37
C PRO A 276 6.87 9.33 -16.66
N ARG A 277 5.75 9.85 -16.11
CA ARG A 277 5.67 11.17 -15.48
C ARG A 277 5.77 11.13 -13.96
N VAL A 278 5.57 9.97 -13.34
CA VAL A 278 5.51 9.77 -11.88
C VAL A 278 6.83 9.18 -11.37
N TYR A 279 7.26 9.60 -10.20
CA TYR A 279 8.34 8.92 -9.47
C TYR A 279 7.77 7.76 -8.67
N TYR A 280 8.25 6.54 -8.92
CA TYR A 280 7.83 5.36 -8.16
C TYR A 280 8.92 4.94 -7.19
N PHE A 281 8.51 4.58 -5.98
CA PHE A 281 9.38 4.03 -4.95
C PHE A 281 8.77 2.77 -4.37
N SER A 282 9.59 1.81 -3.99
CA SER A 282 9.13 0.59 -3.34
C SER A 282 10.05 0.18 -2.20
N ILE A 283 9.44 -0.41 -1.17
CA ILE A 283 10.13 -1.01 -0.02
C ILE A 283 9.60 -2.43 0.12
N ALA A 284 10.53 -3.38 0.20
CA ALA A 284 10.22 -4.76 0.54
C ALA A 284 10.61 -5.09 1.98
N ASN A 285 9.96 -6.11 2.52
CA ASN A 285 10.31 -6.70 3.80
C ASN A 285 10.18 -8.22 3.74
N TYR A 286 10.78 -8.89 4.69
CA TYR A 286 10.62 -10.33 4.85
C TYR A 286 10.80 -10.77 6.29
N ALA A 287 10.12 -11.85 6.59
CA ALA A 287 10.06 -12.43 7.90
C ALA A 287 10.47 -13.90 7.94
N THR A 288 10.86 -14.45 6.80
CA THR A 288 11.25 -15.85 6.63
C THR A 288 12.67 -15.97 6.11
N GLU A 289 13.28 -17.12 6.34
CA GLU A 289 14.55 -17.55 5.75
C GLU A 289 14.41 -18.99 5.25
N PRO A 290 15.26 -19.45 4.32
CA PRO A 290 15.19 -20.80 3.80
C PRO A 290 15.16 -21.85 4.91
N GLY A 291 14.22 -22.78 4.83
CA GLY A 291 14.10 -23.93 5.73
C GLY A 291 15.22 -24.92 5.52
N ALA A 292 15.40 -25.83 6.50
CA ALA A 292 16.34 -26.94 6.32
C ALA A 292 15.82 -27.87 5.21
N PRO A 293 16.69 -28.47 4.39
CA PRO A 293 16.30 -29.40 3.32
C PRO A 293 15.43 -30.58 3.77
N CYS A 294 15.50 -30.90 5.07
CA CYS A 294 14.77 -32.02 5.67
C CYS A 294 13.25 -31.78 5.83
N CYS A 295 12.76 -30.54 5.60
CA CYS A 295 11.42 -30.14 6.05
C CYS A 295 10.57 -29.58 4.89
N ASN A 296 10.53 -30.25 3.76
CA ASN A 296 9.79 -29.87 2.55
C ASN A 296 10.21 -28.54 1.90
N ASN A 297 11.44 -28.07 2.13
CA ASN A 297 11.98 -26.81 1.62
C ASN A 297 11.13 -25.58 1.94
N THR A 298 10.31 -25.62 2.98
CA THR A 298 9.53 -24.46 3.39
C THR A 298 10.40 -23.43 4.07
N ASP A 299 10.16 -22.16 3.81
CA ASP A 299 10.79 -21.09 4.55
C ASP A 299 10.40 -21.17 6.02
N ARG A 300 11.37 -20.94 6.89
CA ARG A 300 11.14 -20.80 8.34
C ARG A 300 11.12 -19.32 8.73
N LEU A 301 10.54 -19.05 9.88
CA LEU A 301 10.61 -17.72 10.45
C LEU A 301 12.05 -17.37 10.81
N LEU A 302 12.43 -16.13 10.55
CA LEU A 302 13.68 -15.60 11.07
C LEU A 302 13.68 -15.67 12.58
N ALA A 303 14.84 -15.98 13.17
CA ALA A 303 15.08 -15.75 14.59
C ALA A 303 14.83 -14.26 14.92
N PRO A 304 14.62 -13.91 16.21
CA PRO A 304 14.27 -12.55 16.62
C PRO A 304 15.07 -11.50 15.89
N PHE A 305 14.43 -10.39 15.56
CA PHE A 305 14.97 -9.30 14.76
C PHE A 305 16.42 -9.01 15.02
N GLN A 306 17.21 -9.07 13.95
CA GLN A 306 18.63 -8.74 14.00
C GLN A 306 18.91 -7.26 13.70
N ASP A 307 17.93 -6.54 13.18
CA ASP A 307 18.06 -5.09 13.00
C ASP A 307 17.88 -4.38 14.34
N ALA A 308 18.95 -3.76 14.82
CA ALA A 308 18.97 -3.03 16.08
C ALA A 308 17.91 -1.92 16.18
N ARG A 309 17.40 -1.42 15.06
CA ARG A 309 16.34 -0.39 15.01
C ARG A 309 14.95 -0.96 15.35
N PHE A 310 14.78 -2.26 15.21
CA PHE A 310 13.53 -2.97 15.41
C PHE A 310 13.71 -4.19 16.33
N GLN A 311 14.53 -4.04 17.35
CA GLN A 311 14.88 -5.11 18.29
C GLN A 311 13.71 -5.49 19.19
N TYR A 312 12.74 -6.18 18.65
CA TYR A 312 11.70 -6.80 19.46
C TYR A 312 11.32 -8.17 18.91
N PRO A 313 11.09 -9.13 19.81
CA PRO A 313 10.63 -10.45 19.42
C PRO A 313 9.30 -10.34 18.71
N ARG A 314 9.06 -11.21 17.76
CA ARG A 314 7.82 -11.22 17.00
C ARG A 314 6.59 -11.52 17.83
N GLN A 315 6.76 -12.27 18.95
CA GLN A 315 5.70 -12.48 19.92
C GLN A 315 5.18 -11.17 20.51
N ASP A 316 6.01 -10.13 20.56
CA ASP A 316 5.62 -8.81 21.06
C ASP A 316 4.74 -8.04 20.06
N MET A 317 4.72 -8.45 18.79
CA MET A 317 3.91 -7.82 17.76
C MET A 317 2.43 -8.07 17.92
N ALA A 318 2.05 -9.13 18.62
CA ALA A 318 0.67 -9.51 18.80
C ALA A 318 0.38 -9.99 20.23
N PRO A 319 0.56 -9.13 21.24
CA PRO A 319 0.31 -9.52 22.63
C PRO A 319 -1.10 -10.00 22.88
N LEU A 320 -2.06 -9.60 22.03
CA LEU A 320 -3.46 -9.98 22.11
C LEU A 320 -3.77 -11.32 21.42
N THR A 321 -2.80 -11.89 20.72
CA THR A 321 -2.93 -13.20 20.09
C THR A 321 -2.43 -14.35 20.95
N LYS A 322 -2.05 -14.10 22.24
CA LYS A 322 -1.72 -15.16 23.17
C LYS A 322 -2.76 -16.29 23.26
N PRO A 323 -4.07 -16.01 23.20
CA PRO A 323 -5.09 -17.05 23.14
C PRO A 323 -4.96 -17.98 21.93
N TYR A 324 -4.23 -17.55 20.91
CA TYR A 324 -3.94 -18.31 19.69
C TYR A 324 -2.58 -19.02 19.77
N ALA A 325 -2.24 -19.58 20.93
CA ALA A 325 -1.05 -20.41 21.15
C ALA A 325 0.30 -19.74 20.86
N GLY A 326 0.41 -18.44 21.09
CA GLY A 326 1.65 -17.69 20.86
C GLY A 326 1.91 -17.39 19.39
N GLU A 327 0.92 -17.60 18.53
CA GLU A 327 1.00 -17.23 17.13
C GLU A 327 0.97 -15.71 16.94
N TRP A 328 1.46 -15.29 15.81
CA TRP A 328 1.49 -13.90 15.40
C TRP A 328 0.11 -13.42 14.92
N ILE A 329 0.02 -12.13 14.54
CA ILE A 329 -1.14 -11.60 13.83
C ILE A 329 -1.40 -12.44 12.57
N ILE A 330 -0.31 -12.78 11.85
CA ILE A 330 -0.36 -13.61 10.66
C ILE A 330 -0.30 -15.08 11.06
N PRO A 331 -1.26 -15.90 10.61
CA PRO A 331 -1.28 -17.32 10.89
C PRO A 331 0.00 -18.04 10.42
N SER A 332 0.52 -18.95 11.25
CA SER A 332 1.75 -19.69 10.93
C SER A 332 1.67 -20.51 9.65
N PHE A 333 0.52 -21.11 9.38
CA PHE A 333 0.30 -21.91 8.18
C PHE A 333 0.43 -21.09 6.88
N GLY A 334 0.01 -19.82 6.88
CA GLY A 334 0.17 -18.94 5.70
C GLY A 334 1.65 -18.72 5.38
N ARG A 335 2.45 -18.41 6.39
CA ARG A 335 3.90 -18.20 6.23
C ARG A 335 4.63 -19.44 5.72
N HIS A 336 4.31 -20.59 6.30
CA HIS A 336 4.94 -21.86 5.94
C HIS A 336 4.45 -22.36 4.59
N GLY A 337 3.16 -22.20 4.30
CA GLY A 337 2.58 -22.58 3.03
C GLY A 337 3.23 -21.82 1.86
N MET A 338 3.38 -20.50 2.00
CA MET A 338 4.04 -19.67 0.99
C MET A 338 5.51 -20.06 0.76
N GLY A 339 6.23 -20.40 1.81
CA GLY A 339 7.65 -20.79 1.74
C GLY A 339 7.93 -22.15 1.08
N GLY A 340 6.90 -22.87 0.71
CA GLY A 340 7.06 -24.19 0.02
C GLY A 340 6.14 -24.36 -1.17
N TYR A 341 5.26 -23.40 -1.41
CA TYR A 341 4.29 -23.49 -2.51
C TYR A 341 4.95 -23.26 -3.86
N THR A 342 4.68 -24.16 -4.79
CA THR A 342 5.11 -24.05 -6.19
C THR A 342 3.93 -24.28 -7.12
N GLN A 343 3.97 -23.61 -8.27
CA GLN A 343 2.95 -23.69 -9.31
C GLN A 343 3.63 -23.57 -10.68
N SER A 344 3.33 -24.47 -11.60
CA SER A 344 3.91 -24.48 -12.95
C SER A 344 2.92 -24.92 -14.04
N ASP A 345 1.61 -24.85 -13.76
CA ASP A 345 0.60 -25.20 -14.74
C ASP A 345 0.66 -24.30 -15.97
N PRO A 346 0.45 -24.84 -17.17
CA PRO A 346 0.47 -24.05 -18.40
C PRO A 346 -0.55 -22.89 -18.35
N GLY A 347 -0.09 -21.71 -18.75
CA GLY A 347 -0.92 -20.50 -18.82
C GLY A 347 -0.98 -19.68 -17.53
N ARG A 348 -0.64 -20.26 -16.40
CA ARG A 348 -0.59 -19.60 -15.10
C ARG A 348 0.77 -18.93 -14.85
N VAL A 349 0.83 -18.06 -13.83
CA VAL A 349 2.11 -17.52 -13.36
C VAL A 349 2.91 -18.62 -12.68
N VAL A 350 4.15 -18.82 -13.09
CA VAL A 350 5.05 -19.77 -12.45
C VAL A 350 5.45 -19.26 -11.08
N VAL A 351 5.20 -20.04 -10.04
CA VAL A 351 5.64 -19.81 -8.68
C VAL A 351 6.69 -20.85 -8.34
N ASP A 352 7.91 -20.41 -8.17
CA ASP A 352 9.08 -21.25 -7.88
C ASP A 352 9.74 -20.89 -6.54
N ALA A 353 10.90 -21.45 -6.26
CA ALA A 353 11.64 -21.19 -5.02
C ALA A 353 12.03 -19.71 -4.83
N GLY A 354 12.06 -18.89 -5.89
CA GLY A 354 12.27 -17.44 -5.80
C GLY A 354 11.15 -16.72 -5.05
N TRP A 355 9.96 -17.32 -5.00
CA TRP A 355 8.78 -16.78 -4.30
C TRP A 355 8.74 -17.14 -2.81
N PHE A 356 9.58 -18.07 -2.32
CA PHE A 356 9.43 -18.60 -0.96
C PHE A 356 9.60 -17.54 0.12
N ARG A 357 10.57 -16.64 -0.05
CA ARG A 357 10.78 -15.55 0.92
C ARG A 357 9.57 -14.65 0.98
N ASN A 358 9.05 -14.42 2.20
CA ASN A 358 7.82 -13.68 2.40
C ASN A 358 7.78 -12.97 3.76
N ASP A 359 6.82 -12.06 3.93
CA ASP A 359 6.54 -11.37 5.18
C ASP A 359 5.34 -11.97 5.94
N GLY A 360 4.86 -13.12 5.49
CA GLY A 360 3.69 -13.80 6.03
C GLY A 360 2.38 -13.51 5.28
N VAL A 361 2.37 -12.51 4.41
CA VAL A 361 1.22 -12.15 3.56
C VAL A 361 1.63 -12.00 2.10
N VAL A 362 2.77 -11.40 1.83
CA VAL A 362 3.26 -11.11 0.48
C VAL A 362 4.65 -11.68 0.28
N ASN A 363 4.92 -12.23 -0.88
CA ASN A 363 6.24 -12.69 -1.27
C ASN A 363 7.18 -11.49 -1.51
N THR A 364 8.37 -11.53 -0.94
CA THR A 364 9.33 -10.41 -0.99
C THR A 364 9.69 -9.99 -2.42
N LEU A 365 9.79 -10.95 -3.32
CA LEU A 365 10.04 -10.72 -4.75
C LEU A 365 8.97 -9.79 -5.36
N SER A 366 7.69 -10.02 -5.03
CA SER A 366 6.55 -9.26 -5.53
C SER A 366 6.51 -7.80 -5.05
N MET A 367 7.22 -7.46 -3.97
CA MET A 367 7.20 -6.11 -3.39
C MET A 367 8.13 -5.12 -4.10
N ARG A 368 9.03 -5.59 -4.96
CA ARG A 368 10.06 -4.75 -5.55
C ARG A 368 9.52 -3.83 -6.64
N ALA A 369 8.81 -4.40 -7.59
CA ALA A 369 8.16 -3.69 -8.70
C ALA A 369 7.25 -4.67 -9.44
N PRO A 370 6.29 -4.19 -10.25
CA PRO A 370 5.54 -5.05 -11.15
C PRO A 370 6.45 -5.69 -12.19
N ALA A 371 6.22 -6.96 -12.49
CA ALA A 371 6.99 -7.70 -13.48
C ALA A 371 7.00 -6.99 -14.84
N GLY A 372 8.17 -6.95 -15.46
CA GLY A 372 8.35 -6.30 -16.76
C GLY A 372 8.31 -4.78 -16.77
N GLN A 373 8.14 -4.13 -15.62
CA GLN A 373 8.22 -2.67 -15.51
C GLN A 373 9.64 -2.21 -15.17
N PRO A 374 10.05 -0.99 -15.58
CA PRO A 374 11.38 -0.46 -15.28
C PRO A 374 11.63 -0.39 -13.76
N VAL A 375 12.70 -0.99 -13.30
CA VAL A 375 13.09 -1.00 -11.87
C VAL A 375 14.60 -0.87 -11.72
N ARG A 376 15.02 -0.14 -10.69
CA ARG A 376 16.42 0.04 -10.31
C ARG A 376 16.57 0.14 -8.80
N ASP A 377 17.74 -0.17 -8.27
CA ASP A 377 18.05 0.15 -6.88
C ASP A 377 18.26 1.65 -6.75
N TYR A 378 17.70 2.24 -5.69
CA TYR A 378 17.80 3.67 -5.44
C TYR A 378 19.20 4.07 -4.97
N ASP A 379 19.86 4.89 -5.73
CA ASP A 379 21.24 5.37 -5.49
C ASP A 379 21.32 6.81 -4.90
N GLY A 380 20.17 7.39 -4.54
CA GLY A 380 20.08 8.77 -4.07
C GLY A 380 19.49 9.73 -5.11
N THR A 381 19.44 9.33 -6.39
CA THR A 381 18.87 10.12 -7.48
C THR A 381 17.64 9.46 -8.03
N PRO A 382 16.43 9.99 -7.81
CA PRO A 382 15.21 9.37 -8.29
C PRO A 382 15.05 9.53 -9.81
N LEU A 383 14.54 8.47 -10.45
CA LEU A 383 14.22 8.47 -11.88
C LEU A 383 12.71 8.33 -12.07
N ARG A 384 12.08 9.24 -12.82
CA ARG A 384 10.68 9.14 -13.24
C ARG A 384 10.48 7.97 -14.20
N GLY A 385 9.29 7.38 -14.18
CA GLY A 385 8.97 6.26 -15.06
C GLY A 385 9.71 4.97 -14.71
N SER A 386 10.31 4.90 -13.53
CA SER A 386 11.01 3.72 -13.03
C SER A 386 10.74 3.54 -11.54
N TRP A 387 10.65 2.30 -11.12
CA TRP A 387 10.60 1.92 -9.72
C TRP A 387 12.00 2.08 -9.10
N ASN A 388 12.14 3.06 -8.22
CA ASN A 388 13.35 3.32 -7.44
C ASN A 388 13.25 2.48 -6.16
N PHE A 389 13.82 1.31 -6.17
CA PHE A 389 13.74 0.38 -5.05
C PHE A 389 14.59 0.85 -3.87
N LEU A 390 13.94 1.17 -2.75
CA LEU A 390 14.58 1.72 -1.55
C LEU A 390 15.26 0.66 -0.67
N GLY A 391 15.11 -0.62 -1.02
CA GLY A 391 15.74 -1.73 -0.32
C GLY A 391 14.75 -2.62 0.42
N THR A 392 15.31 -3.63 1.07
CA THR A 392 14.57 -4.67 1.80
C THR A 392 14.88 -4.61 3.28
N TYR A 393 13.83 -4.64 4.11
CA TYR A 393 13.96 -4.75 5.56
C TYR A 393 13.82 -6.21 6.01
N ALA A 394 14.89 -6.74 6.58
CA ALA A 394 14.93 -8.09 7.11
C ALA A 394 14.23 -8.17 8.48
N GLY A 395 13.54 -9.28 8.70
CA GLY A 395 12.93 -9.56 10.00
C GLY A 395 11.64 -8.79 10.28
N LEU A 396 11.09 -8.06 9.33
CA LEU A 396 9.78 -7.43 9.43
C LEU A 396 8.72 -8.31 8.79
N ASP A 397 7.63 -8.58 9.52
CA ASP A 397 6.43 -9.15 8.93
C ASP A 397 5.55 -8.05 8.29
N HIS A 398 4.41 -8.46 7.73
CA HIS A 398 3.57 -7.57 6.95
C HIS A 398 3.05 -6.35 7.72
N PHE A 399 2.86 -6.45 9.03
CA PHE A 399 2.36 -5.37 9.88
C PHE A 399 3.45 -4.68 10.69
N ASP A 400 4.65 -5.24 10.76
CA ASP A 400 5.79 -4.61 11.43
C ASP A 400 6.15 -3.26 10.80
N ILE A 401 6.05 -3.16 9.47
CA ILE A 401 6.35 -1.94 8.74
C ILE A 401 5.36 -0.81 9.06
N LEU A 402 4.16 -1.15 9.53
CA LEU A 402 3.18 -0.22 10.06
C LEU A 402 3.40 0.12 11.55
N GLY A 403 4.32 -0.59 12.21
CA GLY A 403 4.58 -0.43 13.63
C GLY A 403 3.50 -0.99 14.56
N TRP A 404 2.75 -1.99 14.11
CA TRP A 404 1.69 -2.62 14.93
C TRP A 404 2.26 -3.54 16.00
N PRO A 405 1.57 -3.70 17.16
CA PRO A 405 0.45 -2.84 17.60
C PRO A 405 0.91 -1.58 18.34
N ARG A 406 2.14 -1.56 18.93
CA ARG A 406 2.65 -0.49 19.81
C ARG A 406 4.08 -0.06 19.47
N LYS A 407 4.47 -0.21 18.22
CA LYS A 407 5.84 -0.03 17.74
C LYS A 407 5.95 1.01 16.62
N GLY A 408 4.93 1.88 16.48
CA GLY A 408 4.91 2.92 15.45
C GLY A 408 6.14 3.82 15.51
N LYS A 409 6.62 4.16 16.72
CA LYS A 409 7.83 4.95 16.90
C LYS A 409 9.09 4.29 16.33
N LEU A 410 9.16 2.97 16.29
CA LEU A 410 10.27 2.25 15.66
C LEU A 410 10.18 2.25 14.13
N ALA A 411 8.97 2.40 13.59
CA ALA A 411 8.75 2.54 12.15
C ALA A 411 9.00 3.98 11.64
N TYR A 412 8.98 5.00 12.51
CA TYR A 412 9.15 6.41 12.12
C TYR A 412 10.37 6.65 11.22
N PRO A 413 11.57 6.08 11.45
CA PRO A 413 12.72 6.32 10.56
C PRO A 413 12.47 5.90 9.10
N ILE A 414 11.62 4.89 8.86
CA ILE A 414 11.26 4.47 7.49
C ILE A 414 10.45 5.60 6.83
N TYR A 415 9.45 6.12 7.53
CA TYR A 415 8.57 7.17 7.01
C TYR A 415 9.27 8.52 6.91
N ASP A 416 10.20 8.83 7.83
CA ASP A 416 11.07 10.01 7.76
C ASP A 416 11.96 9.96 6.51
N ARG A 417 12.52 8.78 6.20
CA ARG A 417 13.30 8.58 4.98
C ARG A 417 12.44 8.79 3.73
N ILE A 418 11.23 8.23 3.71
CA ILE A 418 10.29 8.42 2.60
C ILE A 418 9.98 9.91 2.43
N ALA A 419 9.52 10.59 3.48
CA ALA A 419 9.19 12.00 3.43
C ALA A 419 10.38 12.86 2.97
N ALA A 420 11.59 12.57 3.47
CA ALA A 420 12.80 13.28 3.07
C ALA A 420 13.15 13.12 1.58
N ILE A 421 12.78 11.99 0.96
CA ILE A 421 12.93 11.78 -0.48
C ILE A 421 11.84 12.57 -1.21
N LEU A 422 10.57 12.41 -0.83
CA LEU A 422 9.42 12.98 -1.53
C LEU A 422 9.48 14.52 -1.62
N TYR A 423 9.88 15.17 -0.55
CA TYR A 423 9.97 16.65 -0.53
C TYR A 423 11.16 17.25 -1.28
N ARG A 424 12.03 16.40 -1.82
CA ARG A 424 13.16 16.82 -2.68
C ARG A 424 12.89 16.59 -4.17
N LEU A 425 11.73 16.05 -4.55
CA LEU A 425 11.38 15.73 -5.94
C LEU A 425 11.10 16.98 -6.81
#